data_239dda21e31b0551405b18059cea4ed9
#
_entry.id   239dda21e31b0551405b18059cea4ed9
#
_cell.length_a   1.000
_cell.length_b   1.000
_cell.length_c   1.000
_cell.angle_alpha   90.00
_cell.angle_beta   90.00
_cell.angle_gamma   90.00
#
_symmetry.space_group_name_H-M   'P 1'
#
loop_
_entity.id
_entity.type
_entity.pdbx_description
1 polymer ?
#
loop_
_entity_poly.entity_id
_entity_poly.type
_entity_poly.pdbx_seq_one_letter_code
_entity_poly.pdbx_strand_id
1 'polypeptide(L)'
;MSKKILVFDDDNDILEILSIVLLDSGYRIKTLNCGDTVFDDIKDFQPDLILMDVMLGGLDGRIICRSIKENHLTHFLPVILISGTHNLAESLHLPGAPNDFVAKPFDLDYLLSKVEKQLAA
;
A
#
# COMPACT_ATOMS: atom_id res chain seq x y z
N MET A 1 -18.66 -7.87 -5.69
CA MET A 1 -17.32 -8.37 -6.06
C MET A 1 -16.29 -7.92 -5.04
N SER A 2 -15.32 -8.76 -4.79
CA SER A 2 -14.28 -8.44 -3.81
C SER A 2 -13.35 -7.35 -4.33
N LYS A 3 -12.99 -6.41 -3.47
CA LYS A 3 -11.96 -5.42 -3.77
C LYS A 3 -10.58 -6.09 -3.77
N LYS A 4 -9.69 -5.58 -4.59
CA LYS A 4 -8.34 -6.12 -4.78
C LYS A 4 -7.31 -5.19 -4.16
N ILE A 5 -6.41 -5.75 -3.35
CA ILE A 5 -5.37 -5.01 -2.67
C ILE A 5 -4.01 -5.56 -3.08
N LEU A 6 -3.14 -4.69 -3.55
CA LEU A 6 -1.76 -5.01 -3.89
C LEU A 6 -0.88 -4.61 -2.71
N VAL A 7 -0.10 -5.56 -2.17
CA VAL A 7 0.67 -5.36 -0.94
C VAL A 7 2.16 -5.51 -1.23
N PHE A 8 2.94 -4.49 -0.88
CA PHE A 8 4.40 -4.49 -1.03
C PHE A 8 5.06 -4.33 0.33
N ASP A 9 5.91 -5.28 0.71
CA ASP A 9 6.73 -5.21 1.92
C ASP A 9 7.92 -6.14 1.75
N ASP A 10 9.12 -5.70 2.12
CA ASP A 10 10.31 -6.54 2.01
C ASP A 10 10.41 -7.58 3.13
N ASP A 11 9.56 -7.49 4.14
CA ASP A 11 9.46 -8.47 5.23
C ASP A 11 8.38 -9.49 4.91
N ASN A 12 8.79 -10.73 4.63
CA ASN A 12 7.87 -11.80 4.26
C ASN A 12 6.93 -12.19 5.40
N ASP A 13 7.33 -12.00 6.66
CA ASP A 13 6.45 -12.27 7.79
C ASP A 13 5.30 -11.27 7.84
N ILE A 14 5.57 -10.01 7.55
CA ILE A 14 4.53 -8.98 7.47
C ILE A 14 3.59 -9.29 6.30
N LEU A 15 4.12 -9.68 5.15
CA LEU A 15 3.29 -10.06 3.99
C LEU A 15 2.35 -11.21 4.35
N GLU A 16 2.85 -12.22 5.08
CA GLU A 16 2.03 -13.35 5.49
C GLU A 16 0.90 -12.93 6.43
N ILE A 17 1.22 -12.12 7.43
CA ILE A 17 0.21 -11.62 8.39
C ILE A 17 -0.85 -10.79 7.67
N LEU A 18 -0.43 -9.87 6.82
CA LEU A 18 -1.36 -9.03 6.06
C LEU A 18 -2.22 -9.87 5.12
N SER A 19 -1.64 -10.89 4.51
CA SER A 19 -2.39 -11.81 3.64
C SER A 19 -3.53 -12.48 4.40
N ILE A 20 -3.23 -13.03 5.57
CA ILE A 20 -4.23 -13.73 6.39
C ILE A 20 -5.36 -12.79 6.77
N VAL A 21 -5.02 -11.60 7.29
CA VAL A 21 -6.00 -10.65 7.81
C VAL A 21 -6.86 -10.07 6.68
N LEU A 22 -6.25 -9.71 5.56
CA LEU A 22 -6.99 -9.11 4.45
C LEU A 22 -7.87 -10.14 3.73
N LEU A 23 -7.38 -11.36 3.54
CA LEU A 23 -8.20 -12.43 2.96
C LEU A 23 -9.39 -12.75 3.86
N ASP A 24 -9.17 -12.81 5.18
CA ASP A 24 -10.24 -13.07 6.12
C ASP A 24 -11.31 -11.97 6.10
N SER A 25 -10.90 -10.75 5.76
CA SER A 25 -11.80 -9.60 5.63
C SER A 25 -12.56 -9.56 4.30
N GLY A 26 -12.32 -10.51 3.41
CA GLY A 26 -13.04 -10.63 2.15
C GLY A 26 -12.36 -9.98 0.95
N TYR A 27 -11.14 -9.49 1.09
CA TYR A 27 -10.39 -8.89 -0.02
C TYR A 27 -9.65 -9.95 -0.83
N ARG A 28 -9.43 -9.65 -2.11
CA ARG A 28 -8.47 -10.39 -2.93
C ARG A 28 -7.14 -9.67 -2.83
N ILE A 29 -6.06 -10.42 -2.72
CA ILE A 29 -4.73 -9.81 -2.53
C ILE A 29 -3.69 -10.42 -3.43
N LYS A 30 -2.67 -9.63 -3.73
CA LYS A 30 -1.41 -10.08 -4.32
C LYS A 30 -0.29 -9.43 -3.51
N THR A 31 0.69 -10.22 -3.10
CA THR A 31 1.81 -9.75 -2.28
C THR A 31 3.10 -9.77 -3.08
N LEU A 32 3.94 -8.77 -2.86
CA LEU A 32 5.23 -8.63 -3.53
C LEU A 32 6.25 -8.16 -2.49
N ASN A 33 7.45 -8.76 -2.51
CA ASN A 33 8.49 -8.42 -1.54
C ASN A 33 9.51 -7.40 -2.06
N CYS A 34 9.29 -6.86 -3.25
CA CYS A 34 10.12 -5.79 -3.79
C CYS A 34 9.28 -4.86 -4.66
N GLY A 35 9.82 -3.68 -4.97
CA GLY A 35 9.10 -2.66 -5.74
C GLY A 35 9.53 -2.52 -7.19
N ASP A 36 10.31 -3.47 -7.72
CA ASP A 36 10.92 -3.34 -9.05
C ASP A 36 9.90 -3.34 -10.18
N THR A 37 8.78 -4.04 -10.00
CA THR A 37 7.78 -4.27 -11.05
C THR A 37 6.42 -3.68 -10.71
N VAL A 38 6.39 -2.60 -9.92
CA VAL A 38 5.14 -2.01 -9.42
C VAL A 38 4.14 -1.72 -10.54
N PHE A 39 4.57 -1.05 -11.60
CA PHE A 39 3.64 -0.67 -12.67
C PHE A 39 3.12 -1.87 -13.46
N ASP A 40 3.97 -2.88 -13.67
CA ASP A 40 3.55 -4.13 -14.30
C ASP A 40 2.53 -4.87 -13.42
N ASP A 41 2.77 -4.89 -12.10
CA ASP A 41 1.88 -5.53 -11.15
C ASP A 41 0.53 -4.82 -11.06
N ILE A 42 0.53 -3.48 -11.11
CA ILE A 42 -0.71 -2.70 -11.15
C ILE A 42 -1.49 -3.04 -12.42
N LYS A 43 -0.83 -3.09 -13.55
CA LYS A 43 -1.46 -3.39 -14.83
C LYS A 43 -2.08 -4.79 -14.85
N ASP A 44 -1.34 -5.77 -14.34
CA ASP A 44 -1.77 -7.17 -14.38
C ASP A 44 -2.87 -7.48 -13.36
N PHE A 45 -2.73 -6.96 -12.14
CA PHE A 45 -3.68 -7.25 -11.06
C PHE A 45 -4.87 -6.31 -11.03
N GLN A 46 -4.69 -5.08 -11.47
CA GLN A 46 -5.69 -4.02 -11.42
C GLN A 46 -6.28 -3.83 -10.02
N PRO A 47 -5.44 -3.45 -9.05
CA PRO A 47 -5.89 -3.32 -7.67
C PRO A 47 -6.82 -2.13 -7.48
N ASP A 48 -7.59 -2.20 -6.40
CA ASP A 48 -8.41 -1.07 -5.95
C ASP A 48 -7.68 -0.22 -4.90
N LEU A 49 -6.61 -0.77 -4.31
CA LEU A 49 -5.82 -0.10 -3.28
C LEU A 49 -4.42 -0.71 -3.23
N ILE A 50 -3.44 0.11 -2.90
CA ILE A 50 -2.05 -0.32 -2.71
C ILE A 50 -1.64 -0.08 -1.25
N LEU A 51 -1.15 -1.13 -0.59
CA LEU A 51 -0.45 -1.05 0.69
C LEU A 51 1.03 -1.22 0.42
N MET A 52 1.85 -0.27 0.84
CA MET A 52 3.27 -0.28 0.48
C MET A 52 4.13 0.16 1.65
N ASP A 53 5.11 -0.68 2.00
CA ASP A 53 6.14 -0.28 2.96
C ASP A 53 7.06 0.76 2.33
N VAL A 54 7.53 1.70 3.13
CA VAL A 54 8.54 2.66 2.70
C VAL A 54 9.85 1.95 2.39
N MET A 55 10.21 0.93 3.17
CA MET A 55 11.45 0.17 2.98
C MET A 55 11.19 -1.04 2.09
N LEU A 56 11.58 -0.97 0.82
CA LEU A 56 11.38 -2.04 -0.15
C LEU A 56 12.72 -2.51 -0.74
N GLY A 57 13.56 -3.10 0.11
CA GLY A 57 14.79 -3.74 -0.34
C GLY A 57 15.69 -2.83 -1.17
N GLY A 58 16.01 -1.65 -0.68
CA GLY A 58 16.83 -0.68 -1.40
C GLY A 58 16.04 0.35 -2.18
N LEU A 59 14.73 0.16 -2.35
CA LEU A 59 13.85 1.16 -2.96
C LEU A 59 13.06 1.88 -1.87
N ASP A 60 12.74 3.15 -2.14
CA ASP A 60 11.94 3.97 -1.23
C ASP A 60 10.50 4.01 -1.69
N GLY A 61 9.58 3.45 -0.89
CA GLY A 61 8.16 3.41 -1.22
C GLY A 61 7.55 4.80 -1.41
N ARG A 62 8.10 5.83 -0.77
CA ARG A 62 7.63 7.21 -0.96
C ARG A 62 7.87 7.70 -2.39
N ILE A 63 8.99 7.34 -2.97
CA ILE A 63 9.32 7.70 -4.36
C ILE A 63 8.42 6.93 -5.32
N ILE A 64 8.18 5.65 -5.05
CA ILE A 64 7.29 4.83 -5.86
C ILE A 64 5.87 5.39 -5.79
N CYS A 65 5.40 5.75 -4.59
CA CYS A 65 4.08 6.36 -4.40
C CYS A 65 3.95 7.64 -5.23
N ARG A 66 4.96 8.50 -5.21
CA ARG A 66 4.96 9.71 -6.02
C ARG A 66 4.82 9.38 -7.51
N SER A 67 5.57 8.40 -7.98
CA SER A 67 5.50 7.97 -9.38
C SER A 67 4.10 7.47 -9.75
N ILE A 68 3.44 6.72 -8.85
CA ILE A 68 2.08 6.27 -9.04
C ILE A 68 1.11 7.47 -9.14
N LYS A 69 1.26 8.44 -8.25
CA LYS A 69 0.38 9.61 -8.19
C LYS A 69 0.60 10.59 -9.32
N GLU A 70 1.78 10.64 -9.90
CA GLU A 70 2.10 11.51 -11.03
C GLU A 70 1.74 10.87 -12.39
N ASN A 71 1.47 9.58 -12.43
CA ASN A 71 1.13 8.88 -13.66
C ASN A 71 -0.39 8.96 -13.90
N HIS A 72 -0.80 9.47 -15.04
CA HIS A 72 -2.22 9.67 -15.36
C HIS A 72 -3.02 8.36 -15.44
N LEU A 73 -2.36 7.22 -15.59
CA LEU A 73 -3.02 5.91 -15.61
C LEU A 73 -3.24 5.32 -14.22
N THR A 74 -2.53 5.82 -13.21
CA THR A 74 -2.55 5.24 -11.85
C THR A 74 -2.83 6.26 -10.74
N HIS A 75 -2.91 7.55 -11.05
CA HIS A 75 -3.04 8.59 -10.03
C HIS A 75 -4.28 8.45 -9.16
N PHE A 76 -5.32 7.78 -9.65
CA PHE A 76 -6.57 7.59 -8.93
C PHE A 76 -6.50 6.50 -7.87
N LEU A 77 -5.47 5.64 -7.90
CA LEU A 77 -5.35 4.54 -6.95
C LEU A 77 -5.03 5.05 -5.55
N PRO A 78 -5.81 4.66 -4.53
CA PRO A 78 -5.43 4.96 -3.15
C PRO A 78 -4.16 4.21 -2.78
N VAL A 79 -3.23 4.91 -2.15
CA VAL A 79 -1.98 4.33 -1.64
C VAL A 79 -1.88 4.60 -0.16
N ILE A 80 -1.69 3.55 0.62
CA ILE A 80 -1.39 3.65 2.06
C ILE A 80 0.05 3.22 2.25
N LEU A 81 0.89 4.11 2.79
CA LEU A 81 2.27 3.78 3.11
C LEU A 81 2.38 3.28 4.55
N ILE A 82 3.27 2.31 4.76
CA ILE A 82 3.56 1.73 6.07
C ILE A 82 5.02 2.04 6.39
N SER A 83 5.29 2.58 7.58
CA SER A 83 6.66 2.94 7.94
C SER A 83 6.92 2.78 9.44
N GLY A 84 8.08 2.22 9.78
CA GLY A 84 8.55 2.10 11.15
C GLY A 84 9.40 3.25 11.63
N THR A 85 9.98 4.03 10.74
CA THR A 85 11.01 5.01 11.08
C THR A 85 10.76 6.41 10.53
N HIS A 86 9.75 6.59 9.68
CA HIS A 86 9.52 7.86 9.00
C HIS A 86 8.24 8.51 9.51
N ASN A 87 8.30 9.82 9.72
CA ASN A 87 7.10 10.60 10.01
C ASN A 87 6.48 11.03 8.68
N LEU A 88 5.41 10.36 8.29
CA LEU A 88 4.74 10.61 7.02
C LEU A 88 3.59 11.60 7.13
N ALA A 89 3.20 12.00 8.36
CA ALA A 89 2.05 12.87 8.56
C ALA A 89 2.20 14.21 7.83
N GLU A 90 3.38 14.80 7.87
CA GLU A 90 3.64 16.08 7.22
C GLU A 90 3.66 15.99 5.70
N SER A 91 3.99 14.81 5.16
CA SER A 91 4.07 14.61 3.71
C SER A 91 2.70 14.40 3.05
N LEU A 92 1.62 14.25 3.82
CA LEU A 92 0.29 14.05 3.26
C LEU A 92 -0.24 15.24 2.47
N HIS A 93 0.37 16.42 2.64
CA HIS A 93 -0.03 17.63 1.92
C HIS A 93 0.84 17.92 0.69
N LEU A 94 1.88 17.12 0.45
CA LEU A 94 2.79 17.34 -0.67
C LEU A 94 2.27 16.68 -1.94
N PRO A 95 2.63 17.22 -3.12
CA PRO A 95 2.30 16.54 -4.38
C PRO A 95 2.88 15.13 -4.41
N GLY A 96 2.10 14.16 -4.88
CA GLY A 96 2.52 12.76 -4.92
C GLY A 96 2.46 12.06 -3.57
N ALA A 97 1.81 12.65 -2.58
CA ALA A 97 1.64 12.06 -1.26
C ALA A 97 0.71 10.84 -1.28
N PRO A 98 0.90 9.90 -0.32
CA PRO A 98 -0.06 8.80 -0.17
C PRO A 98 -1.41 9.33 0.32
N ASN A 99 -2.44 8.53 0.15
CA ASN A 99 -3.77 8.86 0.66
C ASN A 99 -3.84 8.74 2.19
N ASP A 100 -3.02 7.86 2.76
CA ASP A 100 -2.91 7.69 4.20
C ASP A 100 -1.60 6.97 4.53
N PHE A 101 -1.31 6.84 5.81
CA PHE A 101 -0.13 6.10 6.26
C PHE A 101 -0.44 5.36 7.55
N VAL A 102 0.34 4.31 7.84
CA VAL A 102 0.25 3.52 9.06
C VAL A 102 1.67 3.34 9.62
N ALA A 103 1.83 3.65 10.90
CA ALA A 103 3.13 3.50 11.56
C ALA A 103 3.32 2.07 12.06
N LYS A 104 4.55 1.55 11.96
CA LYS A 104 4.92 0.26 12.56
C LYS A 104 5.47 0.49 13.97
N PRO A 105 5.23 -0.40 14.93
CA PRO A 105 4.29 -1.53 14.83
C PRO A 105 2.85 -1.03 14.78
N PHE A 106 2.01 -1.74 14.02
CA PHE A 106 0.63 -1.31 13.85
C PHE A 106 -0.33 -2.34 14.44
N ASP A 107 -1.49 -1.84 14.84
CA ASP A 107 -2.63 -2.64 15.23
C ASP A 107 -3.36 -3.09 13.96
N LEU A 108 -3.70 -4.37 13.85
CA LEU A 108 -4.34 -4.90 12.66
C LEU A 108 -5.73 -4.30 12.43
N ASP A 109 -6.49 -4.06 13.51
CA ASP A 109 -7.81 -3.43 13.39
C ASP A 109 -7.68 -1.99 12.90
N TYR A 110 -6.66 -1.27 13.35
CA TYR A 110 -6.38 0.08 12.89
C TYR A 110 -6.05 0.10 11.39
N LEU A 111 -5.18 -0.83 10.96
CA LEU A 111 -4.84 -0.97 9.55
C LEU A 111 -6.09 -1.25 8.71
N LEU A 112 -6.92 -2.21 9.15
CA LEU A 112 -8.15 -2.56 8.45
C LEU A 112 -9.09 -1.37 8.35
N SER A 113 -9.20 -0.55 9.39
CA SER A 113 -10.04 0.65 9.35
C SER A 113 -9.57 1.64 8.30
N LYS A 114 -8.25 1.80 8.14
CA LYS A 114 -7.68 2.66 7.10
C LYS A 114 -7.96 2.14 5.70
N VAL A 115 -7.83 0.82 5.51
CA VAL A 115 -8.15 0.16 4.25
C VAL A 115 -9.62 0.37 3.89
N GLU A 116 -10.52 0.09 4.82
CA GLU A 116 -11.96 0.25 4.62
C GLU A 116 -12.32 1.68 4.24
N LYS A 117 -11.73 2.65 4.92
CA LYS A 117 -11.98 4.07 4.66
C LYS A 117 -11.60 4.44 3.22
N GLN A 118 -10.47 3.97 2.74
CA GLN A 118 -10.03 4.28 1.37
C GLN A 118 -10.85 3.57 0.31
N LEU A 119 -11.44 2.43 0.62
CA LEU A 119 -12.23 1.65 -0.31
C LEU A 119 -13.73 1.97 -0.26
N ALA A 120 -14.18 2.75 0.71
CA ALA A 120 -15.58 3.11 0.91
C ALA A 120 -15.99 4.33 0.08
N ALA A 121 -15.59 4.41 -1.14
CA ALA A 121 -15.88 5.56 -2.00
C ALA A 121 -17.33 5.54 -2.50
#